data_6281680ab49b7288f79f9fd04c4d3f4f
#
_entry.id   6281680ab49b7288f79f9fd04c4d3f4f
#
_cell.length_a   1.000
_cell.length_b   1.000
_cell.length_c   1.000
_cell.angle_alpha   90.00
_cell.angle_beta   90.00
_cell.angle_gamma   90.00
#
_symmetry.space_group_name_H-M   'P 1'
#
loop_
_entity.id
_entity.type
_entity.pdbx_description
1 polymer ?
#
loop_
_entity_poly.entity_id
_entity_poly.type
_entity_poly.pdbx_seq_one_letter_code
_entity_poly.pdbx_strand_id
1 'polypeptide(L)'
;MLANIPEKVMHRVRWVLASCWLILIFSLFYDPISPWLTHFNTTWSPFRLSPHINHIDSCIKVQGVCLQEEPYGLGASFFWGLIVPSGVFMLLIFGHEFWRRICPLGFMSQIFRFLGKQRQKKRVNKKTGKTHYELVKIKSDSWLGKNYLKLQMGLLYVGVCGRLLFYDSHRIILGSFLLFTIASAILVGYLYAGKTWCQYFCPMAPVQAFYGEPRGLLNSVAHEGQKTVITQSMCRRPNPDGSESSACIACNSPCVDIDAERSYWDAIKRPDYKLLYYSYAGLVVGFFLYYYLYSGSWAYLLSGAWTHQENQLDLLFSPGFYIFNTAIPIPRLIAAPLTVATCMALGYFLGIRLERIYKSYQLKLNPALNNQQIQHQIFTLTTFWVFNFFFIFAGHSYISKFSIQVQYLFNLGLVLGSSLWLYRTWSRSSERYSRESLANRLRKQLTRLKLDVSRFLKGRSLDLLSADKVYVLAKILPGFTQDKRLEAYKGILRDSLEEGYVDSASSLEILQQMRGELGISEQEHLTILTELGVEDPDLLDPNQQRSRENQLRLQSFRQRIRGMVDSNRIIL
;
A
#
# COMPACT_ATOMS: atom_id res chain seq x y z
N MET A 1 13.56 -12.21 3.71
CA MET A 1 14.83 -11.88 3.03
C MET A 1 15.17 -10.40 3.13
N LEU A 2 14.31 -9.52 2.64
CA LEU A 2 14.52 -8.06 2.68
C LEU A 2 14.63 -7.49 4.12
N ALA A 3 13.86 -7.98 5.07
CA ALA A 3 13.89 -7.54 6.47
C ALA A 3 15.29 -7.65 7.13
N ASN A 4 16.12 -8.57 6.64
CA ASN A 4 17.45 -8.84 7.21
C ASN A 4 18.57 -7.93 6.67
N ILE A 5 18.27 -7.07 5.69
CA ILE A 5 19.28 -6.15 5.15
C ILE A 5 19.62 -5.10 6.22
N PRO A 6 20.91 -4.91 6.59
CA PRO A 6 21.32 -3.95 7.60
C PRO A 6 20.94 -2.51 7.26
N GLU A 7 20.54 -1.73 8.27
CA GLU A 7 20.15 -0.33 8.11
C GLU A 7 21.27 0.53 7.48
N LYS A 8 22.53 0.27 7.82
CA LYS A 8 23.68 0.96 7.21
C LYS A 8 23.72 0.83 5.68
N VAL A 9 23.42 -0.37 5.16
CA VAL A 9 23.36 -0.61 3.71
C VAL A 9 22.16 0.11 3.09
N MET A 10 20.97 -0.02 3.71
CA MET A 10 19.75 0.63 3.22
C MET A 10 19.87 2.16 3.25
N HIS A 11 20.60 2.70 4.23
CA HIS A 11 20.85 4.14 4.29
C HIS A 11 21.66 4.64 3.09
N ARG A 12 22.71 3.90 2.67
CA ARG A 12 23.48 4.23 1.44
C ARG A 12 22.59 4.12 0.19
N VAL A 13 21.81 3.06 0.07
CA VAL A 13 20.89 2.87 -1.06
C VAL A 13 19.91 4.05 -1.16
N ARG A 14 19.35 4.50 -0.02
CA ARG A 14 18.43 5.66 -0.02
C ARG A 14 19.11 6.96 -0.44
N TRP A 15 20.36 7.19 -0.04
CA TRP A 15 21.10 8.36 -0.51
C TRP A 15 21.32 8.34 -2.02
N VAL A 16 21.72 7.19 -2.58
CA VAL A 16 21.87 7.05 -4.03
C VAL A 16 20.55 7.31 -4.74
N LEU A 17 19.46 6.68 -4.29
CA LEU A 17 18.14 6.86 -4.90
C LEU A 17 17.62 8.30 -4.75
N ALA A 18 17.85 8.94 -3.61
CA ALA A 18 17.48 10.34 -3.41
C ALA A 18 18.28 11.28 -4.31
N SER A 19 19.57 11.02 -4.49
CA SER A 19 20.41 11.79 -5.44
C SER A 19 19.95 11.60 -6.88
N CYS A 20 19.70 10.35 -7.31
CA CYS A 20 19.16 10.08 -8.65
C CYS A 20 17.80 10.76 -8.87
N TRP A 21 16.96 10.77 -7.83
CA TRP A 21 15.66 11.44 -7.88
C TRP A 21 15.79 12.96 -8.04
N LEU A 22 16.72 13.59 -7.30
CA LEU A 22 16.98 15.02 -7.43
C LEU A 22 17.61 15.35 -8.79
N ILE A 23 18.51 14.52 -9.31
CA ILE A 23 19.08 14.68 -10.66
C ILE A 23 17.96 14.61 -11.72
N LEU A 24 17.04 13.65 -11.61
CA LEU A 24 15.88 13.57 -12.50
C LEU A 24 15.02 14.83 -12.43
N ILE A 25 14.72 15.32 -11.22
CA ILE A 25 13.95 16.56 -11.05
C ILE A 25 14.70 17.75 -11.67
N PHE A 26 16.02 17.82 -11.47
CA PHE A 26 16.84 18.89 -12.03
C PHE A 26 16.85 18.85 -13.57
N SER A 27 16.89 17.64 -14.16
CA SER A 27 16.82 17.46 -15.61
C SER A 27 15.50 17.94 -16.22
N LEU A 28 14.43 18.05 -15.44
CA LEU A 28 13.17 18.63 -15.90
C LEU A 28 13.26 20.14 -16.13
N PHE A 29 14.16 20.83 -15.41
CA PHE A 29 14.39 22.27 -15.58
C PHE A 29 15.47 22.56 -16.60
N TYR A 30 16.54 21.77 -16.61
CA TYR A 30 17.67 21.96 -17.50
C TYR A 30 18.16 20.62 -18.06
N ASP A 31 18.00 20.43 -19.36
CA ASP A 31 18.38 19.19 -20.06
C ASP A 31 18.89 19.50 -21.47
N PRO A 32 20.20 19.73 -21.63
CA PRO A 32 20.82 19.98 -22.92
C PRO A 32 21.11 18.69 -23.73
N ILE A 33 21.03 17.51 -23.09
CA ILE A 33 21.48 16.25 -23.67
C ILE A 33 20.33 15.52 -24.38
N SER A 34 19.16 15.43 -23.73
CA SER A 34 18.06 14.62 -24.23
C SER A 34 17.50 15.09 -25.58
N PRO A 35 17.38 16.41 -25.89
CA PRO A 35 16.95 16.85 -27.22
C PRO A 35 17.89 16.38 -28.34
N TRP A 36 19.18 16.27 -28.06
CA TRP A 36 20.14 15.69 -29.02
C TRP A 36 19.96 14.18 -29.19
N LEU A 37 19.67 13.44 -28.09
CA LEU A 37 19.39 11.99 -28.14
C LEU A 37 18.08 11.66 -28.85
N THR A 38 17.10 12.54 -28.79
CA THR A 38 15.79 12.35 -29.44
C THR A 38 15.77 12.89 -30.89
N HIS A 39 16.80 13.61 -31.31
CA HIS A 39 16.87 14.19 -32.63
C HIS A 39 16.93 13.11 -33.72
N PHE A 40 16.18 13.29 -34.79
CA PHE A 40 16.06 12.31 -35.90
C PHE A 40 17.39 11.97 -36.58
N ASN A 41 18.38 12.88 -36.59
CA ASN A 41 19.72 12.65 -37.15
C ASN A 41 20.62 11.77 -36.27
N THR A 42 20.24 11.50 -35.00
CA THR A 42 21.07 10.71 -34.09
C THR A 42 20.79 9.22 -34.26
N THR A 43 21.34 8.64 -35.33
CA THR A 43 21.01 7.28 -35.81
C THR A 43 21.25 6.14 -34.81
N TRP A 44 22.20 6.32 -33.88
CA TRP A 44 22.56 5.34 -32.86
C TRP A 44 21.64 5.38 -31.62
N SER A 45 20.84 6.46 -31.43
CA SER A 45 19.99 6.59 -30.27
C SER A 45 18.71 5.75 -30.39
N PRO A 46 18.39 4.93 -29.39
CA PRO A 46 17.12 4.20 -29.36
C PRO A 46 15.91 5.11 -29.08
N PHE A 47 16.17 6.37 -28.71
CA PHE A 47 15.14 7.37 -28.37
C PHE A 47 14.87 8.34 -29.50
N ARG A 48 15.60 8.21 -30.63
CA ARG A 48 15.42 9.10 -31.76
C ARG A 48 13.98 9.09 -32.27
N LEU A 49 13.49 10.26 -32.65
CA LEU A 49 12.25 10.38 -33.41
C LEU A 49 12.42 9.76 -34.81
N SER A 50 11.39 9.10 -35.29
CA SER A 50 11.40 8.60 -36.66
C SER A 50 11.43 9.81 -37.61
N PRO A 51 12.32 9.84 -38.64
CA PRO A 51 12.29 10.90 -39.62
C PRO A 51 10.93 10.87 -40.33
N HIS A 52 10.19 11.97 -40.26
CA HIS A 52 8.96 12.14 -41.01
C HIS A 52 9.29 12.19 -42.51
N ILE A 53 9.38 11.04 -43.14
CA ILE A 53 9.37 10.94 -44.59
C ILE A 53 7.91 11.16 -44.98
N ASN A 54 7.59 12.32 -45.48
CA ASN A 54 6.42 12.82 -46.22
C ASN A 54 5.19 11.89 -46.46
N HIS A 55 4.92 10.92 -45.61
CA HIS A 55 3.73 10.07 -45.68
C HIS A 55 2.71 10.53 -44.63
N ILE A 56 1.65 11.18 -45.08
CA ILE A 56 0.46 11.62 -44.34
C ILE A 56 -0.16 10.47 -43.51
N ASP A 57 0.12 9.22 -43.89
CA ASP A 57 -0.43 8.02 -43.23
C ASP A 57 0.39 7.51 -42.03
N SER A 58 1.56 8.05 -41.73
CA SER A 58 2.47 7.59 -40.68
C SER A 58 2.51 8.50 -39.42
N CYS A 59 1.75 9.59 -39.40
CA CYS A 59 1.74 10.51 -38.26
C CYS A 59 0.79 10.07 -37.14
N ILE A 60 1.14 10.43 -35.89
CA ILE A 60 0.25 10.25 -34.73
C ILE A 60 -0.82 11.35 -34.82
N LYS A 61 -2.09 10.94 -34.91
CA LYS A 61 -3.22 11.88 -35.01
C LYS A 61 -3.81 12.14 -33.62
N VAL A 62 -4.02 13.42 -33.32
CA VAL A 62 -4.77 13.89 -32.15
C VAL A 62 -5.95 14.73 -32.68
N GLN A 63 -7.17 14.29 -32.40
CA GLN A 63 -8.40 14.91 -32.91
C GLN A 63 -8.41 15.10 -34.43
N GLY A 64 -7.90 14.10 -35.17
CA GLY A 64 -7.82 14.12 -36.64
C GLY A 64 -6.65 14.92 -37.21
N VAL A 65 -5.91 15.67 -36.42
CA VAL A 65 -4.75 16.46 -36.84
C VAL A 65 -3.45 15.73 -36.51
N CYS A 66 -2.50 15.75 -37.43
CA CYS A 66 -1.16 15.17 -37.23
C CYS A 66 -0.41 15.96 -36.14
N LEU A 67 0.08 15.27 -35.12
CA LEU A 67 0.95 15.86 -34.10
C LEU A 67 2.35 16.08 -34.70
N GLN A 68 2.84 17.31 -34.60
CA GLN A 68 4.23 17.62 -34.92
C GLN A 68 5.10 17.23 -33.74
N GLU A 69 6.04 16.32 -33.95
CA GLU A 69 6.98 15.88 -32.92
C GLU A 69 8.33 16.58 -33.13
N GLU A 70 8.79 17.27 -32.09
CA GLU A 70 10.09 17.93 -32.05
C GLU A 70 11.02 17.20 -31.05
N PRO A 71 12.36 17.39 -31.18
CA PRO A 71 13.32 16.84 -30.23
C PRO A 71 12.99 17.30 -28.80
N TYR A 72 12.88 16.36 -27.87
CA TYR A 72 12.34 16.61 -26.52
C TYR A 72 13.23 16.09 -25.41
N GLY A 73 13.01 16.61 -24.18
CA GLY A 73 13.68 16.15 -22.98
C GLY A 73 13.07 14.87 -22.43
N LEU A 74 13.91 13.85 -22.17
CA LEU A 74 13.49 12.51 -21.75
C LEU A 74 12.99 12.42 -20.31
N GLY A 75 13.19 13.44 -19.46
CA GLY A 75 12.87 13.39 -18.02
C GLY A 75 11.41 13.04 -17.72
N ALA A 76 10.44 13.68 -18.39
CA ALA A 76 9.01 13.38 -18.21
C ALA A 76 8.67 11.97 -18.74
N SER A 77 9.22 11.59 -19.90
CA SER A 77 9.04 10.27 -20.48
C SER A 77 9.58 9.16 -19.57
N PHE A 78 10.80 9.30 -19.02
CA PHE A 78 11.35 8.36 -18.05
C PHE A 78 10.51 8.27 -16.78
N PHE A 79 10.06 9.41 -16.26
CA PHE A 79 9.28 9.42 -15.05
C PHE A 79 7.95 8.65 -15.22
N TRP A 80 7.17 8.99 -16.24
CA TRP A 80 5.84 8.41 -16.45
C TRP A 80 5.86 7.05 -17.15
N GLY A 81 6.77 6.85 -18.09
CA GLY A 81 6.83 5.64 -18.92
C GLY A 81 7.63 4.50 -18.31
N LEU A 82 8.59 4.79 -17.40
CA LEU A 82 9.46 3.78 -16.83
C LEU A 82 9.35 3.72 -15.28
N ILE A 83 9.55 4.85 -14.57
CA ILE A 83 9.64 4.83 -13.10
C ILE A 83 8.29 4.48 -12.47
N VAL A 84 7.20 5.09 -12.93
CA VAL A 84 5.86 4.83 -12.39
C VAL A 84 5.41 3.38 -12.64
N PRO A 85 5.50 2.81 -13.86
CA PRO A 85 5.19 1.40 -14.09
C PRO A 85 6.09 0.44 -13.29
N SER A 86 7.39 0.72 -13.21
CA SER A 86 8.31 -0.07 -12.36
C SER A 86 7.90 -0.04 -10.89
N GLY A 87 7.42 1.11 -10.39
CA GLY A 87 6.89 1.24 -9.03
C GLY A 87 5.69 0.33 -8.78
N VAL A 88 4.72 0.29 -9.71
CA VAL A 88 3.54 -0.60 -9.63
C VAL A 88 3.97 -2.07 -9.64
N PHE A 89 4.88 -2.46 -10.53
CA PHE A 89 5.45 -3.80 -10.57
C PHE A 89 6.12 -4.19 -9.25
N MET A 90 6.98 -3.31 -8.72
CA MET A 90 7.68 -3.55 -7.45
C MET A 90 6.73 -3.69 -6.28
N LEU A 91 5.61 -2.96 -6.26
CA LEU A 91 4.61 -3.07 -5.20
C LEU A 91 3.93 -4.44 -5.20
N LEU A 92 3.58 -5.00 -6.35
CA LEU A 92 2.98 -6.34 -6.42
C LEU A 92 3.99 -7.44 -6.04
N ILE A 93 5.24 -7.33 -6.50
CA ILE A 93 6.26 -8.35 -6.28
C ILE A 93 6.84 -8.28 -4.87
N PHE A 94 7.26 -7.10 -4.41
CA PHE A 94 7.99 -6.93 -3.15
C PHE A 94 7.15 -6.29 -2.03
N GLY A 95 5.93 -5.83 -2.31
CA GLY A 95 5.02 -5.24 -1.34
C GLY A 95 5.50 -3.92 -0.72
N HIS A 96 4.83 -3.53 0.36
CA HIS A 96 5.13 -2.32 1.12
C HIS A 96 6.55 -2.28 1.67
N GLU A 97 7.07 -3.42 2.10
CA GLU A 97 8.37 -3.52 2.74
C GLU A 97 9.47 -2.93 1.86
N PHE A 98 9.54 -3.34 0.62
CA PHE A 98 10.57 -2.86 -0.30
C PHE A 98 10.37 -1.38 -0.65
N TRP A 99 9.19 -1.02 -1.12
CA TRP A 99 8.89 0.34 -1.56
C TRP A 99 9.15 1.38 -0.48
N ARG A 100 8.65 1.14 0.74
CA ARG A 100 8.80 2.07 1.86
C ARG A 100 10.22 2.16 2.43
N ARG A 101 11.08 1.21 2.10
CA ARG A 101 12.50 1.24 2.44
C ARG A 101 13.31 2.09 1.47
N ILE A 102 12.96 2.10 0.19
CA ILE A 102 13.71 2.76 -0.88
C ILE A 102 13.13 4.11 -1.29
N CYS A 103 11.87 4.42 -0.98
CA CYS A 103 11.18 5.62 -1.43
C CYS A 103 11.95 6.91 -1.06
N PRO A 104 12.43 7.70 -2.06
CA PRO A 104 13.20 8.91 -1.80
C PRO A 104 12.40 9.96 -1.02
N LEU A 105 11.11 10.11 -1.35
CA LEU A 105 10.21 11.05 -0.68
C LEU A 105 9.99 10.68 0.80
N GLY A 106 9.82 9.38 1.09
CA GLY A 106 9.75 8.87 2.46
C GLY A 106 11.03 9.13 3.24
N PHE A 107 12.19 9.01 2.59
CA PHE A 107 13.50 9.30 3.19
C PHE A 107 13.67 10.80 3.48
N MET A 108 13.39 11.67 2.52
CA MET A 108 13.49 13.11 2.68
C MET A 108 12.53 13.66 3.75
N SER A 109 11.34 13.09 3.91
CA SER A 109 10.40 13.46 4.98
C SER A 109 10.97 13.26 6.39
N GLN A 110 12.03 12.48 6.56
CA GLN A 110 12.66 12.20 7.86
C GLN A 110 13.86 13.12 8.17
N ILE A 111 14.20 14.09 7.34
CA ILE A 111 15.37 14.97 7.53
C ILE A 111 15.34 15.63 8.91
N PHE A 112 14.23 16.24 9.32
CA PHE A 112 14.14 16.90 10.63
C PHE A 112 14.20 15.92 11.81
N ARG A 113 13.83 14.66 11.60
CA ARG A 113 14.01 13.61 12.59
C ARG A 113 15.50 13.28 12.78
N PHE A 114 16.27 13.18 11.71
CA PHE A 114 17.73 12.98 11.79
C PHE A 114 18.43 14.14 12.46
N LEU A 115 17.96 15.37 12.21
CA LEU A 115 18.49 16.58 12.83
C LEU A 115 18.02 16.79 14.29
N GLY A 116 17.11 15.94 14.80
CA GLY A 116 16.54 16.09 16.15
C GLY A 116 15.65 17.34 16.32
N LYS A 117 15.26 18.01 15.22
CA LYS A 117 14.53 19.28 15.20
C LYS A 117 13.05 19.14 14.86
N GLN A 118 12.38 18.13 15.40
CA GLN A 118 10.92 17.97 15.19
C GLN A 118 10.11 18.80 16.20
N ARG A 119 8.91 19.22 15.80
CA ARG A 119 7.98 19.95 16.66
C ARG A 119 7.62 19.14 17.90
N GLN A 120 7.77 19.74 19.08
CA GLN A 120 7.46 19.15 20.38
C GLN A 120 6.33 19.92 21.06
N LYS A 121 5.56 19.24 21.87
CA LYS A 121 4.52 19.81 22.73
C LYS A 121 4.93 19.63 24.19
N LYS A 122 4.88 20.74 24.95
CA LYS A 122 5.10 20.73 26.39
C LYS A 122 3.93 20.03 27.07
N ARG A 123 4.22 19.03 27.92
CA ARG A 123 3.24 18.32 28.72
C ARG A 123 3.67 18.32 30.18
N VAL A 124 2.77 18.72 31.05
CA VAL A 124 3.01 18.71 32.50
C VAL A 124 2.34 17.47 33.08
N ASN A 125 3.11 16.63 33.73
CA ASN A 125 2.55 15.49 34.46
C ASN A 125 1.76 15.99 35.66
N LYS A 126 0.44 15.80 35.67
CA LYS A 126 -0.47 16.26 36.72
C LYS A 126 -0.17 15.69 38.10
N LYS A 127 0.47 14.50 38.20
CA LYS A 127 0.80 13.85 39.47
C LYS A 127 2.15 14.30 40.04
N THR A 128 3.13 14.58 39.19
CA THR A 128 4.52 14.87 39.62
C THR A 128 4.93 16.31 39.39
N GLY A 129 4.11 17.15 38.75
CA GLY A 129 4.44 18.52 38.35
C GLY A 129 5.57 18.63 37.32
N LYS A 130 6.25 17.53 36.94
CA LYS A 130 7.39 17.54 36.01
C LYS A 130 6.93 17.83 34.59
N THR A 131 7.62 18.75 33.96
CA THR A 131 7.43 19.07 32.54
C THR A 131 8.27 18.13 31.69
N HIS A 132 7.66 17.52 30.68
CA HIS A 132 8.37 16.80 29.62
C HIS A 132 7.88 17.25 28.24
N TYR A 133 8.74 17.07 27.24
CA TYR A 133 8.43 17.43 25.86
C TYR A 133 8.12 16.16 25.08
N GLU A 134 6.93 16.10 24.49
CA GLU A 134 6.49 14.99 23.66
C GLU A 134 6.43 15.42 22.19
N LEU A 135 6.82 14.51 21.30
CA LEU A 135 6.65 14.70 19.87
C LEU A 135 5.17 14.79 19.48
N VAL A 136 4.82 15.74 18.63
CA VAL A 136 3.44 15.90 18.17
C VAL A 136 3.06 14.75 17.25
N LYS A 137 2.00 14.02 17.58
CA LYS A 137 1.43 12.92 16.78
C LYS A 137 0.01 13.27 16.35
N ILE A 138 -0.41 12.70 15.21
CA ILE A 138 -1.82 12.75 14.80
C ILE A 138 -2.60 11.79 15.69
N LYS A 139 -3.67 12.28 16.30
CA LYS A 139 -4.56 11.47 17.13
C LYS A 139 -5.50 10.65 16.24
N SER A 140 -5.74 9.39 16.61
CA SER A 140 -6.65 8.48 15.90
C SER A 140 -8.10 8.97 15.85
N ASP A 141 -8.54 9.70 16.90
CA ASP A 141 -9.87 10.27 17.04
C ASP A 141 -10.04 11.60 16.28
N SER A 142 -8.96 12.24 15.83
CA SER A 142 -9.00 13.47 15.05
C SER A 142 -9.65 13.26 13.68
N TRP A 143 -10.13 14.35 13.07
CA TRP A 143 -10.67 14.29 11.71
C TRP A 143 -9.69 13.65 10.72
N LEU A 144 -8.42 14.04 10.78
CA LEU A 144 -7.37 13.49 9.92
C LEU A 144 -7.12 12.00 10.23
N GLY A 145 -7.09 11.60 11.51
CA GLY A 145 -6.94 10.21 11.91
C GLY A 145 -8.06 9.31 11.38
N LYS A 146 -9.29 9.83 11.30
CA LYS A 146 -10.46 9.09 10.80
C LYS A 146 -10.59 9.09 9.27
N ASN A 147 -10.18 10.19 8.60
CA ASN A 147 -10.44 10.39 7.17
C ASN A 147 -9.18 10.41 6.29
N TYR A 148 -8.02 9.99 6.82
CA TYR A 148 -6.76 10.04 6.07
C TYR A 148 -6.82 9.32 4.72
N LEU A 149 -7.50 8.17 4.64
CA LEU A 149 -7.63 7.42 3.40
C LEU A 149 -8.41 8.17 2.33
N LYS A 150 -9.48 8.89 2.72
CA LYS A 150 -10.25 9.75 1.81
C LYS A 150 -9.41 10.93 1.32
N LEU A 151 -8.60 11.52 2.23
CA LEU A 151 -7.68 12.59 1.87
C LEU A 151 -6.63 12.09 0.86
N GLN A 152 -6.02 10.94 1.12
CA GLN A 152 -5.03 10.34 0.21
C GLN A 152 -5.63 10.01 -1.16
N MET A 153 -6.86 9.46 -1.20
CA MET A 153 -7.59 9.21 -2.44
C MET A 153 -7.92 10.51 -3.19
N GLY A 154 -8.33 11.57 -2.49
CA GLY A 154 -8.55 12.89 -3.07
C GLY A 154 -7.28 13.50 -3.66
N LEU A 155 -6.15 13.40 -2.93
CA LEU A 155 -4.85 13.86 -3.42
C LEU A 155 -4.35 13.04 -4.62
N LEU A 156 -4.60 11.74 -4.63
CA LEU A 156 -4.30 10.88 -5.78
C LEU A 156 -5.14 11.28 -7.01
N TYR A 157 -6.44 11.50 -6.82
CA TYR A 157 -7.33 11.97 -7.89
C TYR A 157 -6.86 13.30 -8.48
N VAL A 158 -6.54 14.29 -7.63
CA VAL A 158 -6.01 15.58 -8.07
C VAL A 158 -4.67 15.41 -8.80
N GLY A 159 -3.78 14.54 -8.30
CA GLY A 159 -2.52 14.22 -8.95
C GLY A 159 -2.68 13.59 -10.32
N VAL A 160 -3.63 12.66 -10.48
CA VAL A 160 -3.95 12.01 -11.77
C VAL A 160 -4.59 13.01 -12.75
N CYS A 161 -5.51 13.86 -12.29
CA CYS A 161 -6.07 14.94 -13.12
C CYS A 161 -4.99 15.94 -13.54
N GLY A 162 -4.12 16.34 -12.60
CA GLY A 162 -2.99 17.23 -12.89
C GLY A 162 -2.01 16.59 -13.88
N ARG A 163 -1.81 15.27 -13.82
CA ARG A 163 -1.03 14.54 -14.82
C ARG A 163 -1.63 14.73 -16.21
N LEU A 164 -2.90 14.44 -16.40
CA LEU A 164 -3.59 14.56 -17.69
C LEU A 164 -3.62 16.00 -18.24
N LEU A 165 -3.60 17.00 -17.37
CA LEU A 165 -3.74 18.42 -17.75
C LEU A 165 -2.40 19.15 -17.88
N PHE A 166 -1.42 18.85 -16.99
CA PHE A 166 -0.21 19.66 -16.83
C PHE A 166 1.08 18.86 -16.85
N TYR A 167 1.13 17.71 -16.16
CA TYR A 167 2.40 17.05 -15.80
C TYR A 167 2.86 16.01 -16.83
N ASP A 168 2.05 15.68 -17.83
CA ASP A 168 2.42 14.68 -18.83
C ASP A 168 3.63 15.12 -19.65
N SER A 169 3.58 16.31 -20.20
CA SER A 169 4.63 16.83 -21.11
C SER A 169 5.31 18.09 -20.58
N HIS A 170 4.61 18.95 -19.83
CA HIS A 170 5.20 20.23 -19.40
C HIS A 170 6.22 20.03 -18.29
N ARG A 171 7.50 19.90 -18.65
CA ARG A 171 8.62 19.55 -17.77
C ARG A 171 8.74 20.47 -16.54
N ILE A 172 8.67 21.80 -16.72
CA ILE A 172 8.83 22.77 -15.63
C ILE A 172 7.72 22.59 -14.59
N ILE A 173 6.47 22.39 -15.03
CA ILE A 173 5.34 22.18 -14.11
C ILE A 173 5.50 20.84 -13.38
N LEU A 174 5.91 19.77 -14.07
CA LEU A 174 6.22 18.49 -13.43
C LEU A 174 7.32 18.63 -12.39
N GLY A 175 8.44 19.27 -12.74
CA GLY A 175 9.56 19.52 -11.82
C GLY A 175 9.12 20.34 -10.59
N SER A 176 8.35 21.40 -10.80
CA SER A 176 7.80 22.25 -9.73
C SER A 176 6.85 21.46 -8.82
N PHE A 177 5.98 20.63 -9.38
CA PHE A 177 5.09 19.75 -8.64
C PHE A 177 5.86 18.73 -7.78
N LEU A 178 6.91 18.12 -8.31
CA LEU A 178 7.76 17.18 -7.57
C LEU A 178 8.52 17.87 -6.43
N LEU A 179 9.05 19.09 -6.65
CA LEU A 179 9.69 19.90 -5.60
C LEU A 179 8.68 20.30 -4.52
N PHE A 180 7.48 20.74 -4.91
CA PHE A 180 6.39 21.05 -3.98
C PHE A 180 6.01 19.84 -3.12
N THR A 181 5.96 18.66 -3.72
CA THR A 181 5.67 17.40 -3.01
C THR A 181 6.77 17.06 -2.00
N ILE A 182 8.05 17.26 -2.36
CA ILE A 182 9.19 17.08 -1.45
C ILE A 182 9.10 18.09 -0.29
N ALA A 183 8.89 19.36 -0.58
CA ALA A 183 8.77 20.39 0.44
C ALA A 183 7.63 20.11 1.42
N SER A 184 6.47 19.69 0.90
CA SER A 184 5.31 19.28 1.69
C SER A 184 5.62 18.07 2.59
N ALA A 185 6.34 17.06 2.07
CA ALA A 185 6.74 15.89 2.83
C ALA A 185 7.72 16.24 3.97
N ILE A 186 8.67 17.12 3.71
CA ILE A 186 9.62 17.64 4.71
C ILE A 186 8.90 18.45 5.78
N LEU A 187 7.97 19.33 5.38
CA LEU A 187 7.16 20.13 6.30
C LEU A 187 6.31 19.27 7.22
N VAL A 188 5.61 18.26 6.68
CA VAL A 188 4.84 17.31 7.49
C VAL A 188 5.75 16.54 8.43
N GLY A 189 6.95 16.14 7.99
CA GLY A 189 7.96 15.46 8.82
C GLY A 189 8.53 16.34 9.95
N TYR A 190 8.51 17.67 9.79
CA TYR A 190 8.82 18.64 10.85
C TYR A 190 7.66 18.79 11.84
N LEU A 191 6.44 18.97 11.34
CA LEU A 191 5.24 19.23 12.15
C LEU A 191 4.79 18.05 12.98
N TYR A 192 4.97 16.82 12.45
CA TYR A 192 4.49 15.59 13.07
C TYR A 192 5.58 14.53 13.12
N ALA A 193 5.59 13.78 14.21
CA ALA A 193 6.57 12.74 14.45
C ALA A 193 6.37 11.50 13.57
N GLY A 194 7.48 10.81 13.29
CA GLY A 194 7.48 9.53 12.57
C GLY A 194 7.25 9.66 11.07
N LYS A 195 6.69 8.61 10.47
CA LYS A 195 6.39 8.56 9.04
C LYS A 195 5.00 9.13 8.71
N THR A 196 4.63 10.23 9.33
CA THR A 196 3.30 10.82 9.21
C THR A 196 2.94 11.19 7.77
N TRP A 197 3.89 11.67 6.97
CA TRP A 197 3.68 11.88 5.54
C TRP A 197 3.16 10.60 4.87
N CYS A 198 3.89 9.49 5.01
CA CYS A 198 3.55 8.23 4.37
C CYS A 198 2.23 7.63 4.88
N GLN A 199 1.89 7.86 6.15
CA GLN A 199 0.71 7.29 6.77
C GLN A 199 -0.58 8.07 6.50
N TYR A 200 -0.50 9.41 6.36
CA TYR A 200 -1.68 10.25 6.37
C TYR A 200 -1.84 11.16 5.13
N PHE A 201 -0.76 11.52 4.45
CA PHE A 201 -0.80 12.54 3.38
C PHE A 201 -0.37 12.02 2.01
N CYS A 202 0.46 10.99 1.94
CA CYS A 202 1.05 10.55 0.68
C CYS A 202 -0.02 10.10 -0.33
N PRO A 203 -0.11 10.72 -1.53
CA PRO A 203 -1.08 10.32 -2.55
C PRO A 203 -0.79 8.93 -3.13
N MET A 204 0.44 8.43 -2.98
CA MET A 204 0.80 7.07 -3.42
C MET A 204 0.43 6.00 -2.39
N ALA A 205 -0.03 6.36 -1.18
CA ALA A 205 -0.40 5.36 -0.17
C ALA A 205 -1.59 4.47 -0.60
N PRO A 206 -2.65 4.98 -1.25
CA PRO A 206 -3.70 4.15 -1.83
C PRO A 206 -3.18 3.16 -2.88
N VAL A 207 -2.25 3.59 -3.74
CA VAL A 207 -1.61 2.72 -4.75
C VAL A 207 -0.80 1.62 -4.08
N GLN A 208 -0.05 1.97 -3.02
CA GLN A 208 0.72 1.00 -2.23
C GLN A 208 -0.20 -0.03 -1.56
N ALA A 209 -1.32 0.42 -0.96
CA ALA A 209 -2.29 -0.48 -0.36
C ALA A 209 -2.92 -1.40 -1.42
N PHE A 210 -3.31 -0.86 -2.56
CA PHE A 210 -3.98 -1.61 -3.61
C PHE A 210 -3.12 -2.75 -4.19
N TYR A 211 -1.85 -2.50 -4.48
CA TYR A 211 -0.94 -3.50 -5.09
C TYR A 211 -0.08 -4.26 -4.09
N GLY A 212 0.20 -3.69 -2.93
CA GLY A 212 1.11 -4.28 -1.94
C GLY A 212 0.45 -5.10 -0.84
N GLU A 213 -0.89 -5.12 -0.74
CA GLU A 213 -1.64 -5.80 0.31
C GLU A 213 -2.40 -7.03 -0.21
N PRO A 214 -2.58 -8.04 0.66
CA PRO A 214 -2.10 -8.18 2.03
C PRO A 214 -0.58 -8.30 2.14
N ARG A 215 0.09 -8.74 1.08
CA ARG A 215 1.55 -8.85 0.98
C ARG A 215 2.00 -8.94 -0.48
N GLY A 216 3.22 -8.50 -0.78
CA GLY A 216 3.85 -8.74 -2.09
C GLY A 216 4.22 -10.21 -2.28
N LEU A 217 4.45 -10.62 -3.53
CA LEU A 217 4.80 -12.00 -3.89
C LEU A 217 6.05 -12.51 -3.15
N LEU A 218 7.08 -11.65 -2.99
CA LEU A 218 8.37 -11.95 -2.38
C LEU A 218 8.61 -11.18 -1.06
N ASN A 219 7.55 -10.68 -0.43
CA ASN A 219 7.66 -9.91 0.80
C ASN A 219 8.13 -10.78 1.98
N SER A 220 8.80 -10.16 2.94
CA SER A 220 9.11 -10.78 4.22
C SER A 220 7.86 -10.90 5.09
N VAL A 221 7.74 -12.00 5.81
CA VAL A 221 6.59 -12.28 6.68
C VAL A 221 6.97 -11.94 8.11
N ALA A 222 6.51 -10.78 8.60
CA ALA A 222 6.91 -10.26 9.91
C ALA A 222 6.41 -11.13 11.07
N HIS A 223 5.21 -11.69 10.94
CA HIS A 223 4.58 -12.50 11.98
C HIS A 223 5.12 -13.94 12.09
N GLU A 224 5.92 -14.40 11.12
CA GLU A 224 6.55 -15.72 11.14
C GLU A 224 8.00 -15.71 11.69
N GLY A 225 8.58 -14.52 11.93
CA GLY A 225 9.97 -14.36 12.38
C GLY A 225 10.18 -14.59 13.88
N GLN A 226 11.36 -15.07 14.28
CA GLN A 226 11.74 -15.26 15.70
C GLN A 226 11.73 -13.96 16.51
N LYS A 227 12.14 -12.86 15.90
CA LYS A 227 12.06 -11.52 16.51
C LYS A 227 10.97 -10.75 15.82
N THR A 228 10.19 -9.98 16.56
CA THR A 228 9.31 -8.97 15.99
C THR A 228 10.18 -7.92 15.31
N VAL A 229 10.62 -8.23 14.10
CA VAL A 229 11.51 -7.36 13.35
C VAL A 229 10.63 -6.35 12.65
N ILE A 230 10.84 -5.08 12.98
CA ILE A 230 10.27 -4.00 12.19
C ILE A 230 10.82 -4.15 10.77
N THR A 231 9.95 -4.42 9.80
CA THR A 231 10.35 -4.64 8.41
C THR A 231 10.92 -3.37 7.79
N GLN A 232 10.47 -2.19 8.25
CA GLN A 232 10.93 -0.91 7.78
C GLN A 232 12.26 -0.47 8.38
N SER A 233 13.29 -0.35 7.56
CA SER A 233 14.62 0.05 8.00
C SER A 233 14.66 1.46 8.61
N MET A 234 13.92 2.44 8.11
CA MET A 234 13.86 3.78 8.70
C MET A 234 13.24 3.84 10.11
N CYS A 235 12.65 2.75 10.61
CA CYS A 235 12.18 2.60 11.98
C CYS A 235 13.15 1.80 12.86
N ARG A 236 14.38 1.58 12.41
CA ARG A 236 15.48 0.96 13.14
C ARG A 236 16.62 1.96 13.37
N ARG A 237 17.40 1.74 14.40
CA ARG A 237 18.62 2.50 14.69
C ARG A 237 19.78 1.52 14.81
N PRO A 238 20.89 1.73 14.09
CA PRO A 238 22.09 0.94 14.28
C PRO A 238 22.75 1.31 15.62
N ASN A 239 23.11 0.32 16.40
CA ASN A 239 23.87 0.48 17.62
C ASN A 239 25.39 0.40 17.33
N PRO A 240 26.26 0.86 18.26
CA PRO A 240 27.71 0.79 18.10
C PRO A 240 28.25 -0.64 17.94
N ASP A 241 27.61 -1.62 18.57
CA ASP A 241 27.93 -3.05 18.54
C ASP A 241 27.54 -3.75 17.23
N GLY A 242 26.95 -3.01 16.26
CA GLY A 242 26.46 -3.56 14.99
C GLY A 242 25.06 -4.17 15.07
N SER A 243 24.47 -4.25 16.25
CA SER A 243 23.07 -4.63 16.42
C SER A 243 22.12 -3.50 15.99
N GLU A 244 20.84 -3.80 15.84
CA GLU A 244 19.82 -2.81 15.51
C GLU A 244 18.73 -2.77 16.56
N SER A 245 18.39 -1.58 17.02
CA SER A 245 17.27 -1.34 17.94
C SER A 245 16.07 -0.70 17.24
N SER A 246 14.89 -0.85 17.83
CA SER A 246 13.70 -0.18 17.35
C SER A 246 13.77 1.32 17.59
N ALA A 247 13.56 2.11 16.53
CA ALA A 247 13.35 3.56 16.60
C ALA A 247 11.86 3.91 16.33
N CYS A 248 10.96 2.98 16.55
CA CYS A 248 9.52 3.16 16.37
C CYS A 248 8.98 4.13 17.42
N ILE A 249 8.14 5.07 16.98
CA ILE A 249 7.46 6.05 17.85
C ILE A 249 5.94 5.83 17.88
N ALA A 250 5.44 4.71 17.34
CA ALA A 250 4.03 4.40 17.22
C ALA A 250 3.21 5.55 16.60
N CYS A 251 3.58 5.96 15.38
CA CYS A 251 2.89 7.03 14.66
C CYS A 251 1.52 6.60 14.12
N ASN A 252 1.30 5.32 13.92
CA ASN A 252 0.02 4.69 13.57
C ASN A 252 -0.04 3.28 14.16
N SER A 253 -1.25 2.77 14.47
CA SER A 253 -1.49 1.42 14.95
C SER A 253 -2.84 0.92 14.42
N PRO A 254 -2.90 -0.28 13.81
CA PRO A 254 -1.76 -1.12 13.42
C PRO A 254 -0.90 -0.46 12.34
N CYS A 255 0.39 -0.76 12.32
CA CYS A 255 1.34 -0.09 11.43
C CYS A 255 1.75 -1.02 10.28
N VAL A 256 1.49 -0.59 9.06
CA VAL A 256 1.89 -1.29 7.82
C VAL A 256 3.41 -1.48 7.70
N ASP A 257 4.19 -0.64 8.36
CA ASP A 257 5.66 -0.71 8.35
C ASP A 257 6.21 -1.78 9.32
N ILE A 258 5.39 -2.23 10.27
CA ILE A 258 5.72 -3.33 11.18
C ILE A 258 5.22 -4.65 10.58
N ASP A 259 3.93 -4.70 10.29
CA ASP A 259 3.27 -5.88 9.73
C ASP A 259 2.15 -5.44 8.77
N ALA A 260 2.42 -5.54 7.47
CA ALA A 260 1.49 -5.12 6.43
C ALA A 260 0.24 -6.00 6.40
N GLU A 261 0.38 -7.30 6.64
CA GLU A 261 -0.74 -8.24 6.62
C GLU A 261 -1.70 -8.00 7.79
N ARG A 262 -1.15 -7.71 8.98
CA ARG A 262 -1.97 -7.30 10.12
C ARG A 262 -2.76 -6.03 9.83
N SER A 263 -2.06 -5.01 9.31
CA SER A 263 -2.70 -3.74 8.96
C SER A 263 -3.84 -3.93 7.95
N TYR A 264 -3.65 -4.82 6.97
CA TYR A 264 -4.66 -5.16 5.98
C TYR A 264 -5.90 -5.84 6.60
N TRP A 265 -5.72 -6.87 7.45
CA TRP A 265 -6.85 -7.58 8.05
C TRP A 265 -7.69 -6.70 8.98
N ASP A 266 -7.08 -5.71 9.61
CA ASP A 266 -7.81 -4.70 10.39
C ASP A 266 -8.50 -3.67 9.48
N ALA A 267 -7.83 -3.26 8.40
CA ALA A 267 -8.35 -2.25 7.47
C ALA A 267 -9.49 -2.77 6.59
N ILE A 268 -9.51 -4.06 6.20
CA ILE A 268 -10.56 -4.65 5.35
C ILE A 268 -11.95 -4.56 5.96
N LYS A 269 -12.04 -4.45 7.28
CA LYS A 269 -13.31 -4.26 8.01
C LYS A 269 -13.90 -2.86 7.80
N ARG A 270 -13.09 -1.89 7.39
CA ARG A 270 -13.48 -0.47 7.26
C ARG A 270 -14.21 -0.22 5.94
N PRO A 271 -15.30 0.55 5.94
CA PRO A 271 -16.02 0.92 4.71
C PRO A 271 -15.14 1.66 3.69
N ASP A 272 -14.19 2.46 4.20
CA ASP A 272 -13.26 3.26 3.39
C ASP A 272 -12.38 2.38 2.48
N TYR A 273 -12.13 1.13 2.90
CA TYR A 273 -11.32 0.21 2.11
C TYR A 273 -12.03 -0.26 0.82
N LYS A 274 -13.36 -0.39 0.86
CA LYS A 274 -14.15 -0.65 -0.36
C LYS A 274 -14.10 0.53 -1.31
N LEU A 275 -14.17 1.75 -0.77
CA LEU A 275 -14.01 2.95 -1.58
C LEU A 275 -12.64 2.95 -2.28
N LEU A 276 -11.56 2.62 -1.55
CA LEU A 276 -10.23 2.53 -2.13
C LEU A 276 -10.20 1.53 -3.30
N TYR A 277 -10.56 0.27 -3.06
CA TYR A 277 -10.38 -0.78 -4.08
C TYR A 277 -11.23 -0.55 -5.32
N TYR A 278 -12.50 -0.21 -5.15
CA TYR A 278 -13.43 -0.10 -6.27
C TYR A 278 -13.27 1.23 -7.03
N SER A 279 -13.08 2.35 -6.31
CA SER A 279 -12.85 3.63 -6.99
C SER A 279 -11.47 3.69 -7.66
N TYR A 280 -10.44 3.04 -7.09
CA TYR A 280 -9.13 2.98 -7.71
C TYR A 280 -9.17 2.20 -9.04
N ALA A 281 -9.90 1.08 -9.09
CA ALA A 281 -10.11 0.35 -10.33
C ALA A 281 -10.75 1.25 -11.41
N GLY A 282 -11.78 2.00 -11.04
CA GLY A 282 -12.39 3.00 -11.93
C GLY A 282 -11.45 4.13 -12.33
N LEU A 283 -10.60 4.61 -11.40
CA LEU A 283 -9.60 5.64 -11.66
C LEU A 283 -8.61 5.20 -12.75
N VAL A 284 -8.08 3.97 -12.65
CA VAL A 284 -7.13 3.43 -13.64
C VAL A 284 -7.78 3.29 -15.01
N VAL A 285 -9.01 2.78 -15.07
CA VAL A 285 -9.78 2.69 -16.32
C VAL A 285 -10.03 4.08 -16.90
N GLY A 286 -10.53 5.02 -16.10
CA GLY A 286 -10.83 6.39 -16.53
C GLY A 286 -9.61 7.15 -17.01
N PHE A 287 -8.46 6.92 -16.36
CA PHE A 287 -7.19 7.51 -16.76
C PHE A 287 -6.79 7.09 -18.20
N PHE A 288 -6.77 5.81 -18.50
CA PHE A 288 -6.41 5.35 -19.84
C PHE A 288 -7.50 5.65 -20.88
N LEU A 289 -8.77 5.51 -20.49
CA LEU A 289 -9.91 5.83 -21.36
C LEU A 289 -9.88 7.29 -21.80
N TYR A 290 -9.46 8.21 -20.93
CA TYR A 290 -9.41 9.64 -21.27
C TYR A 290 -8.45 9.93 -22.43
N TYR A 291 -7.31 9.25 -22.51
CA TYR A 291 -6.40 9.43 -23.66
C TYR A 291 -7.08 9.08 -24.98
N TYR A 292 -7.86 8.01 -25.01
CA TYR A 292 -8.64 7.65 -26.19
C TYR A 292 -9.74 8.67 -26.49
N LEU A 293 -10.50 9.07 -25.48
CA LEU A 293 -11.58 10.06 -25.65
C LEU A 293 -11.07 11.43 -26.06
N TYR A 294 -9.85 11.78 -25.69
CA TYR A 294 -9.21 13.03 -26.07
C TYR A 294 -8.65 12.99 -27.52
N SER A 295 -7.90 11.95 -27.84
CA SER A 295 -7.18 11.89 -29.12
C SER A 295 -7.98 11.25 -30.26
N GLY A 296 -8.96 10.39 -29.93
CA GLY A 296 -9.69 9.56 -30.88
C GLY A 296 -8.95 8.28 -31.29
N SER A 297 -7.74 8.04 -30.78
CA SER A 297 -6.92 6.89 -31.15
C SER A 297 -6.04 6.41 -29.99
N TRP A 298 -5.89 5.09 -29.83
CA TRP A 298 -4.93 4.50 -28.90
C TRP A 298 -3.46 4.74 -29.30
N ALA A 299 -3.19 5.07 -30.58
CA ALA A 299 -1.84 5.34 -31.04
C ALA A 299 -1.15 6.47 -30.27
N TYR A 300 -1.90 7.52 -29.89
CA TYR A 300 -1.40 8.63 -29.07
C TYR A 300 -0.88 8.16 -27.69
N LEU A 301 -1.61 7.25 -27.04
CA LEU A 301 -1.21 6.69 -25.74
C LEU A 301 -0.02 5.73 -25.89
N LEU A 302 -0.10 4.80 -26.86
CA LEU A 302 0.85 3.70 -27.01
C LEU A 302 2.22 4.16 -27.52
N SER A 303 2.26 5.20 -28.37
CA SER A 303 3.52 5.78 -28.86
C SER A 303 4.33 6.50 -27.79
N GLY A 304 3.65 7.05 -26.76
CA GLY A 304 4.27 7.92 -25.74
C GLY A 304 4.35 9.39 -26.14
N ALA A 305 3.76 9.80 -27.28
CA ALA A 305 3.74 11.18 -27.77
C ALA A 305 3.15 12.17 -26.75
N TRP A 306 2.25 11.72 -25.88
CA TRP A 306 1.70 12.49 -24.78
C TRP A 306 2.75 12.99 -23.77
N THR A 307 3.96 12.43 -23.73
CA THR A 307 5.03 12.88 -22.81
C THR A 307 5.81 14.08 -23.33
N HIS A 308 5.63 14.46 -24.59
CA HIS A 308 6.37 15.55 -25.23
C HIS A 308 5.50 16.42 -26.15
N GLN A 309 4.17 16.33 -26.00
CA GLN A 309 3.25 17.23 -26.68
C GLN A 309 3.50 18.68 -26.22
N GLU A 310 3.84 19.56 -27.14
CA GLU A 310 4.05 20.97 -26.85
C GLU A 310 2.74 21.71 -26.56
N ASN A 311 2.86 22.90 -25.98
CA ASN A 311 1.73 23.84 -25.73
C ASN A 311 0.55 23.23 -24.95
N GLN A 312 0.83 22.29 -24.05
CA GLN A 312 -0.21 21.61 -23.27
C GLN A 312 -1.07 22.60 -22.45
N LEU A 313 -0.51 23.72 -22.00
CA LEU A 313 -1.25 24.74 -21.25
C LEU A 313 -2.25 25.49 -22.15
N ASP A 314 -1.88 25.78 -23.39
CA ASP A 314 -2.76 26.48 -24.33
C ASP A 314 -3.97 25.60 -24.73
N LEU A 315 -3.79 24.28 -24.63
CA LEU A 315 -4.83 23.31 -24.94
C LEU A 315 -5.83 23.06 -23.80
N LEU A 316 -5.69 23.73 -22.65
CA LEU A 316 -6.60 23.52 -21.51
C LEU A 316 -8.05 23.90 -21.81
N PHE A 317 -8.26 24.91 -22.64
CA PHE A 317 -9.57 25.39 -23.05
C PHE A 317 -10.00 24.84 -24.42
N SER A 318 -9.16 24.06 -25.10
CA SER A 318 -9.51 23.38 -26.33
C SER A 318 -10.49 22.21 -26.07
N PRO A 319 -11.16 21.67 -27.10
CA PRO A 319 -12.05 20.53 -26.97
C PRO A 319 -11.36 19.34 -26.26
N GLY A 320 -11.97 18.88 -25.18
CA GLY A 320 -11.44 17.79 -24.35
C GLY A 320 -11.92 16.41 -24.74
N PHE A 321 -12.89 16.30 -25.64
CA PHE A 321 -13.39 15.04 -26.18
C PHE A 321 -13.39 15.05 -27.70
N TYR A 322 -13.03 13.89 -28.27
CA TYR A 322 -13.10 13.62 -29.69
C TYR A 322 -13.78 12.27 -29.90
N ILE A 323 -15.06 12.31 -30.26
CA ILE A 323 -15.89 11.12 -30.35
C ILE A 323 -16.58 11.12 -31.73
N PHE A 324 -16.59 9.98 -32.42
CA PHE A 324 -17.15 9.82 -33.78
C PHE A 324 -16.60 10.84 -34.78
N ASN A 325 -15.28 11.07 -34.75
CA ASN A 325 -14.59 12.06 -35.59
C ASN A 325 -15.08 13.52 -35.42
N THR A 326 -15.67 13.83 -34.28
CA THR A 326 -16.18 15.16 -33.95
C THR A 326 -15.58 15.64 -32.64
N ALA A 327 -14.99 16.84 -32.65
CA ALA A 327 -14.49 17.49 -31.44
C ALA A 327 -15.69 18.11 -30.68
N ILE A 328 -15.86 17.70 -29.43
CA ILE A 328 -16.92 18.20 -28.56
C ILE A 328 -16.38 19.43 -27.79
N PRO A 329 -17.06 20.59 -27.83
CA PRO A 329 -16.55 21.86 -27.26
C PRO A 329 -16.68 21.91 -25.72
N ILE A 330 -16.29 20.84 -25.02
CA ILE A 330 -16.11 20.82 -23.58
C ILE A 330 -14.62 21.02 -23.30
N PRO A 331 -14.21 22.04 -22.54
CA PRO A 331 -12.79 22.30 -22.26
C PRO A 331 -12.09 21.08 -21.67
N ARG A 332 -10.86 20.81 -22.11
CA ARG A 332 -10.00 19.74 -21.57
C ARG A 332 -9.89 19.81 -20.05
N LEU A 333 -9.82 21.02 -19.49
CA LEU A 333 -9.79 21.30 -18.05
C LEU A 333 -10.98 20.66 -17.29
N ILE A 334 -12.14 20.51 -17.93
CA ILE A 334 -13.34 19.89 -17.35
C ILE A 334 -13.45 18.43 -17.77
N ALA A 335 -13.17 18.12 -19.03
CA ALA A 335 -13.36 16.81 -19.61
C ALA A 335 -12.51 15.72 -18.92
N ALA A 336 -11.23 16.01 -18.63
CA ALA A 336 -10.32 15.06 -17.98
C ALA A 336 -10.77 14.72 -16.54
N PRO A 337 -10.97 15.68 -15.63
CA PRO A 337 -11.45 15.39 -14.28
C PRO A 337 -12.82 14.74 -14.28
N LEU A 338 -13.73 15.18 -15.13
CA LEU A 338 -15.08 14.60 -15.23
C LEU A 338 -15.03 13.12 -15.61
N THR A 339 -14.22 12.75 -16.61
CA THR A 339 -14.06 11.35 -17.05
C THR A 339 -13.51 10.48 -15.93
N VAL A 340 -12.43 10.93 -15.28
CA VAL A 340 -11.82 10.17 -14.18
C VAL A 340 -12.80 10.03 -12.99
N ALA A 341 -13.49 11.12 -12.60
CA ALA A 341 -14.47 11.09 -11.51
C ALA A 341 -15.66 10.17 -11.82
N THR A 342 -16.18 10.24 -13.04
CA THR A 342 -17.28 9.38 -13.50
C THR A 342 -16.88 7.91 -13.47
N CYS A 343 -15.70 7.57 -13.99
CA CYS A 343 -15.19 6.20 -13.96
C CYS A 343 -14.91 5.73 -12.52
N MET A 344 -14.40 6.59 -11.63
CA MET A 344 -14.25 6.27 -10.20
C MET A 344 -15.58 5.96 -9.54
N ALA A 345 -16.62 6.76 -9.80
CA ALA A 345 -17.96 6.54 -9.28
C ALA A 345 -18.58 5.26 -9.84
N LEU A 346 -18.50 5.06 -11.15
CA LEU A 346 -18.97 3.83 -11.80
C LEU A 346 -18.27 2.59 -11.27
N GLY A 347 -16.94 2.64 -11.12
CA GLY A 347 -16.15 1.57 -10.54
C GLY A 347 -16.59 1.24 -9.11
N TYR A 348 -16.86 2.26 -8.29
CA TYR A 348 -17.38 2.07 -6.93
C TYR A 348 -18.76 1.40 -6.91
N PHE A 349 -19.72 1.90 -7.67
CA PHE A 349 -21.08 1.34 -7.71
C PHE A 349 -21.10 -0.06 -8.31
N LEU A 350 -20.35 -0.29 -9.39
CA LEU A 350 -20.21 -1.60 -10.02
C LEU A 350 -19.54 -2.60 -9.06
N GLY A 351 -18.46 -2.18 -8.40
CA GLY A 351 -17.76 -3.01 -7.42
C GLY A 351 -18.65 -3.44 -6.27
N ILE A 352 -19.45 -2.54 -5.71
CA ILE A 352 -20.44 -2.87 -4.67
C ILE A 352 -21.51 -3.85 -5.19
N ARG A 353 -21.99 -3.71 -6.44
CA ARG A 353 -22.95 -4.63 -7.03
C ARG A 353 -22.35 -6.01 -7.25
N LEU A 354 -21.17 -6.07 -7.85
CA LEU A 354 -20.46 -7.34 -8.09
C LEU A 354 -20.13 -8.05 -6.76
N GLU A 355 -19.75 -7.29 -5.73
CA GLU A 355 -19.53 -7.84 -4.39
C GLU A 355 -20.80 -8.53 -3.86
N ARG A 356 -21.98 -7.92 -4.00
CA ARG A 356 -23.23 -8.52 -3.53
C ARG A 356 -23.57 -9.80 -4.28
N ILE A 357 -23.38 -9.80 -5.60
CA ILE A 357 -23.63 -10.98 -6.44
C ILE A 357 -22.66 -12.11 -6.06
N TYR A 358 -21.38 -11.80 -5.96
CA TYR A 358 -20.36 -12.78 -5.62
C TYR A 358 -20.56 -13.36 -4.21
N LYS A 359 -20.91 -12.52 -3.23
CA LYS A 359 -21.27 -12.98 -1.87
C LYS A 359 -22.46 -13.92 -1.88
N SER A 360 -23.52 -13.55 -2.58
CA SER A 360 -24.71 -14.39 -2.69
C SER A 360 -24.39 -15.75 -3.32
N TYR A 361 -23.53 -15.78 -4.32
CA TYR A 361 -23.08 -17.00 -4.99
C TYR A 361 -22.21 -17.87 -4.07
N GLN A 362 -21.19 -17.28 -3.44
CA GLN A 362 -20.25 -18.01 -2.56
C GLN A 362 -20.91 -18.57 -1.31
N LEU A 363 -21.84 -17.84 -0.69
CA LEU A 363 -22.57 -18.32 0.49
C LEU A 363 -23.51 -19.49 0.16
N LYS A 364 -23.99 -19.61 -1.10
CA LYS A 364 -24.73 -20.79 -1.55
C LYS A 364 -23.83 -22.02 -1.74
N LEU A 365 -22.60 -21.82 -2.22
CA LEU A 365 -21.65 -22.92 -2.46
C LEU A 365 -20.98 -23.39 -1.17
N ASN A 366 -20.57 -22.45 -0.33
CA ASN A 366 -19.82 -22.68 0.91
C ASN A 366 -20.35 -21.82 2.04
N PRO A 367 -21.37 -22.26 2.79
CA PRO A 367 -21.97 -21.52 3.89
C PRO A 367 -20.99 -21.18 5.04
N ALA A 368 -19.88 -21.94 5.14
CA ALA A 368 -18.86 -21.75 6.17
C ALA A 368 -17.89 -20.59 5.88
N LEU A 369 -17.91 -19.99 4.68
CA LEU A 369 -17.01 -18.89 4.34
C LEU A 369 -17.37 -17.62 5.10
N ASN A 370 -16.37 -17.03 5.76
CA ASN A 370 -16.54 -15.75 6.43
C ASN A 370 -16.67 -14.61 5.38
N ASN A 371 -17.55 -13.65 5.67
CA ASN A 371 -17.75 -12.45 4.83
C ASN A 371 -16.45 -11.68 4.55
N GLN A 372 -15.52 -11.67 5.49
CA GLN A 372 -14.22 -11.02 5.36
C GLN A 372 -13.34 -11.74 4.33
N GLN A 373 -13.37 -13.07 4.31
CA GLN A 373 -12.62 -13.87 3.34
C GLN A 373 -13.17 -13.68 1.92
N ILE A 374 -14.50 -13.63 1.77
CA ILE A 374 -15.13 -13.35 0.46
C ILE A 374 -14.72 -11.96 -0.03
N GLN A 375 -14.70 -10.95 0.85
CA GLN A 375 -14.26 -9.59 0.50
C GLN A 375 -12.79 -9.56 0.10
N HIS A 376 -11.93 -10.31 0.79
CA HIS A 376 -10.53 -10.47 0.45
C HIS A 376 -10.35 -11.06 -0.95
N GLN A 377 -11.10 -12.11 -1.30
CA GLN A 377 -11.05 -12.72 -2.63
C GLN A 377 -11.42 -11.71 -3.74
N ILE A 378 -12.45 -10.90 -3.51
CA ILE A 378 -12.86 -9.86 -4.47
C ILE A 378 -11.76 -8.81 -4.64
N PHE A 379 -11.15 -8.34 -3.54
CA PHE A 379 -10.07 -7.36 -3.59
C PHE A 379 -8.85 -7.91 -4.32
N THR A 380 -8.47 -9.15 -4.03
CA THR A 380 -7.35 -9.84 -4.69
C THR A 380 -7.60 -9.99 -6.20
N LEU A 381 -8.82 -10.37 -6.59
CA LEU A 381 -9.20 -10.48 -8.00
C LEU A 381 -9.21 -9.09 -8.69
N THR A 382 -9.70 -8.07 -8.01
CA THR A 382 -9.71 -6.70 -8.52
C THR A 382 -8.28 -6.20 -8.74
N THR A 383 -7.38 -6.45 -7.79
CA THR A 383 -5.95 -6.11 -7.91
C THR A 383 -5.30 -6.82 -9.09
N PHE A 384 -5.54 -8.13 -9.24
CA PHE A 384 -5.01 -8.92 -10.35
C PHE A 384 -5.49 -8.36 -11.70
N TRP A 385 -6.78 -8.06 -11.83
CA TRP A 385 -7.35 -7.52 -13.06
C TRP A 385 -6.78 -6.13 -13.38
N VAL A 386 -6.76 -5.21 -12.41
CA VAL A 386 -6.27 -3.84 -12.60
C VAL A 386 -4.78 -3.81 -12.91
N PHE A 387 -3.99 -4.70 -12.28
CA PHE A 387 -2.56 -4.80 -12.56
C PHE A 387 -2.30 -5.19 -14.03
N ASN A 388 -2.94 -6.25 -14.50
CA ASN A 388 -2.76 -6.68 -15.88
C ASN A 388 -3.32 -5.65 -16.87
N PHE A 389 -4.49 -5.05 -16.57
CA PHE A 389 -5.05 -3.96 -17.38
C PHE A 389 -4.10 -2.74 -17.45
N PHE A 390 -3.52 -2.35 -16.33
CA PHE A 390 -2.57 -1.24 -16.28
C PHE A 390 -1.38 -1.47 -17.22
N PHE A 391 -0.82 -2.69 -17.24
CA PHE A 391 0.33 -3.02 -18.06
C PHE A 391 0.03 -3.26 -19.54
N ILE A 392 -1.23 -3.30 -19.96
CA ILE A 392 -1.57 -3.22 -21.40
C ILE A 392 -1.07 -1.89 -21.99
N PHE A 393 -1.14 -0.82 -21.22
CA PHE A 393 -0.84 0.54 -21.67
C PHE A 393 0.47 1.08 -21.08
N ALA A 394 0.68 0.87 -19.78
CA ALA A 394 1.81 1.45 -19.06
C ALA A 394 3.14 0.77 -19.46
N GLY A 395 4.14 1.60 -19.75
CA GLY A 395 5.46 1.13 -20.19
C GLY A 395 5.51 0.71 -21.68
N HIS A 396 4.38 0.71 -22.39
CA HIS A 396 4.33 0.27 -23.79
C HIS A 396 5.27 1.08 -24.69
N SER A 397 5.35 2.39 -24.50
CA SER A 397 6.25 3.28 -25.28
C SER A 397 7.73 2.94 -25.17
N TYR A 398 8.13 2.22 -24.10
CA TYR A 398 9.50 1.72 -23.93
C TYR A 398 9.65 0.29 -24.40
N ILE A 399 8.72 -0.59 -24.02
CA ILE A 399 8.82 -2.01 -24.34
C ILE A 399 8.66 -2.27 -25.84
N SER A 400 7.88 -1.45 -26.55
CA SER A 400 7.70 -1.50 -27.99
C SER A 400 8.96 -1.23 -28.80
N LYS A 401 10.00 -0.62 -28.19
CA LYS A 401 11.30 -0.38 -28.81
C LYS A 401 12.19 -1.63 -28.87
N PHE A 402 11.84 -2.67 -28.13
CA PHE A 402 12.54 -3.95 -28.15
C PHE A 402 11.96 -4.92 -29.19
N SER A 403 12.69 -5.99 -29.49
CA SER A 403 12.21 -7.03 -30.40
C SER A 403 10.90 -7.65 -29.87
N ILE A 404 10.08 -8.16 -30.77
CA ILE A 404 8.76 -8.74 -30.46
C ILE A 404 8.87 -9.89 -29.45
N GLN A 405 9.99 -10.66 -29.49
CA GLN A 405 10.24 -11.74 -28.54
C GLN A 405 10.42 -11.21 -27.12
N VAL A 406 11.13 -10.09 -26.94
CA VAL A 406 11.31 -9.43 -25.63
C VAL A 406 9.98 -8.90 -25.11
N GLN A 407 9.14 -8.32 -25.98
CA GLN A 407 7.81 -7.86 -25.62
C GLN A 407 6.93 -9.02 -25.11
N TYR A 408 6.92 -10.15 -25.83
CA TYR A 408 6.17 -11.34 -25.40
C TYR A 408 6.71 -11.91 -24.07
N LEU A 409 8.04 -11.99 -23.91
CA LEU A 409 8.65 -12.46 -22.67
C LEU A 409 8.31 -11.57 -21.49
N PHE A 410 8.33 -10.25 -21.68
CA PHE A 410 7.94 -9.28 -20.66
C PHE A 410 6.47 -9.45 -20.25
N ASN A 411 5.56 -9.51 -21.21
CA ASN A 411 4.13 -9.68 -20.95
C ASN A 411 3.84 -11.04 -20.28
N LEU A 412 4.49 -12.10 -20.73
CA LEU A 412 4.40 -13.42 -20.09
C LEU A 412 4.87 -13.36 -18.64
N GLY A 413 5.99 -12.69 -18.38
CA GLY A 413 6.52 -12.48 -17.03
C GLY A 413 5.55 -11.73 -16.10
N LEU A 414 4.87 -10.70 -16.62
CA LEU A 414 3.85 -9.94 -15.88
C LEU A 414 2.65 -10.83 -15.52
N VAL A 415 2.12 -11.58 -16.50
CA VAL A 415 0.97 -12.46 -16.29
C VAL A 415 1.32 -13.60 -15.35
N LEU A 416 2.48 -14.24 -15.52
CA LEU A 416 2.94 -15.31 -14.61
C LEU A 416 3.17 -14.79 -13.19
N GLY A 417 3.83 -13.63 -13.04
CA GLY A 417 4.09 -13.01 -11.74
C GLY A 417 2.80 -12.66 -11.01
N SER A 418 1.85 -12.01 -11.69
CA SER A 418 0.56 -11.65 -11.13
C SER A 418 -0.32 -12.86 -10.82
N SER A 419 -0.29 -13.90 -11.67
CA SER A 419 -1.02 -15.16 -11.44
C SER A 419 -0.46 -15.92 -10.24
N LEU A 420 0.87 -15.96 -10.08
CA LEU A 420 1.51 -16.57 -8.93
C LEU A 420 1.20 -15.80 -7.63
N TRP A 421 1.18 -14.46 -7.71
CA TRP A 421 0.74 -13.61 -6.59
C TRP A 421 -0.73 -13.89 -6.23
N LEU A 422 -1.62 -13.95 -7.21
CA LEU A 422 -3.04 -14.29 -7.03
C LEU A 422 -3.18 -15.66 -6.34
N TYR A 423 -2.51 -16.70 -6.84
CA TYR A 423 -2.56 -18.05 -6.30
C TYR A 423 -2.12 -18.10 -4.82
N ARG A 424 -1.01 -17.43 -4.48
CA ARG A 424 -0.48 -17.39 -3.10
C ARG A 424 -1.34 -16.57 -2.15
N THR A 425 -2.06 -15.58 -2.66
CA THR A 425 -2.84 -14.64 -1.86
C THR A 425 -4.28 -15.10 -1.68
N TRP A 426 -4.84 -15.80 -2.66
CA TRP A 426 -6.24 -16.23 -2.69
C TRP A 426 -6.73 -16.97 -1.44
N SER A 427 -5.92 -17.89 -0.94
CA SER A 427 -6.26 -18.74 0.22
C SER A 427 -5.90 -18.13 1.58
N ARG A 428 -5.45 -16.87 1.61
CA ARG A 428 -5.17 -16.16 2.87
C ARG A 428 -6.45 -15.77 3.58
N SER A 429 -6.43 -15.86 4.92
CA SER A 429 -7.53 -15.41 5.78
C SER A 429 -6.99 -14.78 7.06
N SER A 430 -7.81 -13.98 7.73
CA SER A 430 -7.46 -13.41 9.04
C SER A 430 -7.21 -14.49 10.09
N GLU A 431 -7.95 -15.61 10.02
CA GLU A 431 -7.78 -16.76 10.91
C GLU A 431 -6.41 -17.43 10.70
N ARG A 432 -6.05 -17.69 9.44
CA ARG A 432 -4.74 -18.24 9.12
C ARG A 432 -3.60 -17.35 9.58
N TYR A 433 -3.72 -16.04 9.34
CA TYR A 433 -2.76 -15.05 9.83
C TYR A 433 -2.63 -15.11 11.35
N SER A 434 -3.76 -15.11 12.07
CA SER A 434 -3.80 -15.15 13.53
C SER A 434 -3.17 -16.42 14.07
N ARG A 435 -3.46 -17.59 13.46
CA ARG A 435 -2.88 -18.89 13.83
C ARG A 435 -1.36 -18.90 13.65
N GLU A 436 -0.86 -18.39 12.51
CA GLU A 436 0.58 -18.28 12.23
C GLU A 436 1.27 -17.35 13.24
N SER A 437 0.65 -16.21 13.57
CA SER A 437 1.17 -15.25 14.54
C SER A 437 1.25 -15.82 15.96
N LEU A 438 0.21 -16.49 16.43
CA LEU A 438 0.20 -17.14 17.75
C LEU A 438 1.17 -18.31 17.84
N ALA A 439 1.28 -19.12 16.78
CA ALA A 439 2.28 -20.18 16.71
C ALA A 439 3.71 -19.64 16.84
N ASN A 440 3.98 -18.48 16.24
CA ASN A 440 5.27 -17.83 16.37
C ASN A 440 5.54 -17.32 17.78
N ARG A 441 4.53 -16.78 18.48
CA ARG A 441 4.65 -16.39 19.89
C ARG A 441 4.92 -17.61 20.77
N LEU A 442 4.20 -18.69 20.55
CA LEU A 442 4.43 -19.96 21.26
C LEU A 442 5.86 -20.47 21.02
N ARG A 443 6.35 -20.43 19.77
CA ARG A 443 7.74 -20.79 19.43
C ARG A 443 8.76 -19.98 20.23
N LYS A 444 8.56 -18.66 20.35
CA LYS A 444 9.40 -17.77 21.15
C LYS A 444 9.42 -18.16 22.61
N GLN A 445 8.26 -18.50 23.19
CA GLN A 445 8.18 -18.93 24.59
C GLN A 445 8.85 -20.30 24.80
N LEU A 446 8.65 -21.28 23.89
CA LEU A 446 9.34 -22.56 23.96
C LEU A 446 10.87 -22.41 23.92
N THR A 447 11.38 -21.46 23.11
CA THR A 447 12.82 -21.16 23.08
C THR A 447 13.30 -20.50 24.40
N ARG A 448 12.52 -19.61 25.01
CA ARG A 448 12.84 -18.97 26.31
C ARG A 448 12.90 -19.96 27.45
N LEU A 449 12.01 -20.94 27.47
CA LEU A 449 11.92 -21.96 28.50
C LEU A 449 13.04 -23.01 28.44
N LYS A 450 13.96 -22.88 27.47
CA LYS A 450 15.10 -23.79 27.28
C LYS A 450 14.73 -25.28 27.34
N LEU A 451 13.60 -25.65 26.78
CA LEU A 451 13.14 -27.04 26.70
C LEU A 451 14.01 -27.82 25.72
N ASP A 452 14.37 -29.07 26.09
CA ASP A 452 15.11 -29.94 25.15
C ASP A 452 14.17 -30.44 24.05
N VAL A 453 14.18 -29.71 22.95
CA VAL A 453 13.40 -30.03 21.75
C VAL A 453 14.22 -30.86 20.72
N SER A 454 15.52 -31.06 20.97
CA SER A 454 16.46 -31.64 20.02
C SER A 454 16.05 -33.03 19.57
N ARG A 455 15.56 -33.87 20.50
CA ARG A 455 15.09 -35.23 20.23
C ARG A 455 13.91 -35.31 19.27
N PHE A 456 13.04 -34.30 19.28
CA PHE A 456 11.84 -34.25 18.43
C PHE A 456 12.09 -33.64 17.07
N LEU A 457 13.11 -32.79 16.97
CA LEU A 457 13.40 -32.03 15.75
C LEU A 457 14.34 -32.74 14.80
N LYS A 458 14.95 -33.86 15.20
CA LYS A 458 15.94 -34.61 14.37
C LYS A 458 16.98 -33.67 13.75
N GLY A 459 17.56 -32.77 14.55
CA GLY A 459 18.56 -31.79 14.11
C GLY A 459 18.02 -30.56 13.36
N ARG A 460 16.70 -30.42 13.20
CA ARG A 460 16.09 -29.18 12.64
C ARG A 460 15.94 -28.12 13.71
N SER A 461 16.03 -26.86 13.32
CA SER A 461 15.73 -25.77 14.26
C SER A 461 14.22 -25.60 14.44
N LEU A 462 13.81 -25.09 15.59
CA LEU A 462 12.42 -24.77 15.94
C LEU A 462 11.81 -23.75 14.94
N ASP A 463 12.64 -22.94 14.34
CA ASP A 463 12.27 -21.91 13.38
C ASP A 463 11.75 -22.42 12.05
N LEU A 464 12.17 -23.62 11.67
CA LEU A 464 11.77 -24.26 10.42
C LEU A 464 10.42 -24.99 10.52
N LEU A 465 9.82 -25.06 11.71
CA LEU A 465 8.53 -25.71 11.89
C LEU A 465 7.39 -24.83 11.38
N SER A 466 6.42 -25.42 10.68
CA SER A 466 5.16 -24.76 10.37
C SER A 466 4.32 -24.52 11.66
N ALA A 467 3.36 -23.58 11.60
CA ALA A 467 2.48 -23.27 12.71
C ALA A 467 1.86 -24.53 13.34
N ASP A 468 1.30 -25.41 12.51
CA ASP A 468 0.66 -26.65 12.98
C ASP A 468 1.64 -27.58 13.72
N LYS A 469 2.87 -27.68 13.23
CA LYS A 469 3.91 -28.49 13.86
C LYS A 469 4.36 -27.92 15.22
N VAL A 470 4.34 -26.62 15.40
CA VAL A 470 4.64 -25.99 16.70
C VAL A 470 3.56 -26.34 17.74
N TYR A 471 2.28 -26.31 17.35
CA TYR A 471 1.18 -26.73 18.23
C TYR A 471 1.27 -28.21 18.59
N VAL A 472 1.54 -29.08 17.62
CA VAL A 472 1.72 -30.52 17.87
C VAL A 472 2.92 -30.77 18.80
N LEU A 473 4.05 -30.07 18.55
CA LEU A 473 5.24 -30.19 19.40
C LEU A 473 4.93 -29.78 20.85
N ALA A 474 4.21 -28.68 21.06
CA ALA A 474 3.83 -28.23 22.39
C ALA A 474 2.97 -29.27 23.16
N LYS A 475 2.16 -30.08 22.45
CA LYS A 475 1.37 -31.15 23.07
C LYS A 475 2.18 -32.35 23.51
N ILE A 476 3.20 -32.72 22.73
CA ILE A 476 3.95 -34.00 22.91
C ILE A 476 5.28 -33.81 23.62
N LEU A 477 5.71 -32.55 23.91
CA LEU A 477 7.03 -32.26 24.45
C LEU A 477 7.16 -32.71 25.91
N PRO A 478 8.01 -33.71 26.22
CA PRO A 478 8.29 -34.08 27.62
C PRO A 478 8.96 -32.95 28.35
N GLY A 479 8.56 -32.71 29.58
CA GLY A 479 9.07 -31.57 30.40
C GLY A 479 8.39 -30.23 30.12
N PHE A 480 7.39 -30.15 29.24
CA PHE A 480 6.47 -29.05 29.15
C PHE A 480 5.32 -29.26 30.15
N THR A 481 5.70 -29.17 31.42
CA THR A 481 4.81 -29.34 32.59
C THR A 481 3.73 -28.27 32.63
N GLN A 482 2.71 -28.45 33.48
CA GLN A 482 1.62 -27.48 33.63
C GLN A 482 2.15 -26.08 33.97
N ASP A 483 3.12 -25.95 34.89
CA ASP A 483 3.71 -24.67 35.27
C ASP A 483 4.38 -23.96 34.08
N LYS A 484 5.12 -24.70 33.26
CA LYS A 484 5.74 -24.17 32.05
C LYS A 484 4.73 -23.81 30.96
N ARG A 485 3.61 -24.53 30.88
CA ARG A 485 2.50 -24.17 29.98
C ARG A 485 1.84 -22.87 30.42
N LEU A 486 1.62 -22.71 31.72
CA LEU A 486 1.11 -21.46 32.32
C LEU A 486 2.06 -20.29 32.06
N GLU A 487 3.37 -20.49 32.27
CA GLU A 487 4.39 -19.46 32.00
C GLU A 487 4.45 -19.09 30.53
N ALA A 488 4.41 -20.07 29.61
CA ALA A 488 4.36 -19.84 28.17
C ALA A 488 3.10 -19.07 27.79
N TYR A 489 1.94 -19.49 28.30
CA TYR A 489 0.67 -18.83 28.03
C TYR A 489 0.62 -17.40 28.57
N LYS A 490 1.11 -17.16 29.79
CA LYS A 490 1.27 -15.83 30.37
C LYS A 490 2.15 -14.92 29.49
N GLY A 491 3.27 -15.47 28.99
CA GLY A 491 4.14 -14.75 28.06
C GLY A 491 3.45 -14.39 26.74
N ILE A 492 2.66 -15.33 26.18
CA ILE A 492 1.90 -15.11 24.94
C ILE A 492 0.81 -14.05 25.15
N LEU A 493 0.07 -14.13 26.25
CA LEU A 493 -0.95 -13.14 26.62
C LEU A 493 -0.34 -11.74 26.75
N ARG A 494 0.76 -11.61 27.53
CA ARG A 494 1.45 -10.34 27.70
C ARG A 494 1.90 -9.76 26.37
N ASP A 495 2.61 -10.54 25.54
CA ASP A 495 3.07 -10.10 24.22
C ASP A 495 1.87 -9.73 23.32
N SER A 496 0.73 -10.40 23.47
CA SER A 496 -0.50 -10.14 22.70
C SER A 496 -1.21 -8.85 23.14
N LEU A 497 -1.25 -8.59 24.44
CA LEU A 497 -1.81 -7.35 25.02
C LEU A 497 -0.94 -6.14 24.68
N GLU A 498 0.37 -6.24 24.85
CA GLU A 498 1.32 -5.17 24.54
C GLU A 498 1.29 -4.77 23.05
N GLU A 499 1.10 -5.74 22.16
CA GLU A 499 1.02 -5.49 20.73
C GLU A 499 -0.40 -5.17 20.23
N GLY A 500 -1.43 -5.16 21.13
CA GLY A 500 -2.83 -4.95 20.76
C GLY A 500 -3.37 -6.03 19.81
N TYR A 501 -2.91 -7.28 19.95
CA TYR A 501 -3.35 -8.39 19.11
C TYR A 501 -4.76 -8.87 19.48
N VAL A 502 -5.21 -8.57 20.70
CA VAL A 502 -6.48 -9.02 21.27
C VAL A 502 -7.68 -8.13 20.90
N ASP A 503 -7.51 -7.18 20.01
CA ASP A 503 -8.55 -6.22 19.65
C ASP A 503 -9.60 -6.76 18.66
N SER A 504 -9.51 -8.02 18.23
CA SER A 504 -10.46 -8.64 17.30
C SER A 504 -11.00 -9.97 17.82
N ALA A 505 -12.30 -10.22 17.58
CA ALA A 505 -12.95 -11.46 17.99
C ALA A 505 -12.28 -12.71 17.41
N SER A 506 -11.81 -12.68 16.17
CA SER A 506 -11.09 -13.79 15.54
C SER A 506 -9.76 -14.11 16.21
N SER A 507 -9.03 -13.09 16.64
CA SER A 507 -7.77 -13.27 17.40
C SER A 507 -8.02 -13.88 18.76
N LEU A 508 -9.11 -13.47 19.44
CA LEU A 508 -9.50 -14.00 20.73
C LEU A 508 -9.97 -15.45 20.64
N GLU A 509 -10.73 -15.82 19.61
CA GLU A 509 -11.15 -17.22 19.37
C GLU A 509 -9.95 -18.16 19.23
N ILE A 510 -8.94 -17.74 18.46
CA ILE A 510 -7.73 -18.55 18.28
C ILE A 510 -6.90 -18.59 19.54
N LEU A 511 -6.88 -17.51 20.33
CA LEU A 511 -6.24 -17.49 21.65
C LEU A 511 -6.96 -18.45 22.62
N GLN A 512 -8.28 -18.49 22.59
CA GLN A 512 -9.10 -19.43 23.35
C GLN A 512 -8.87 -20.88 22.91
N GLN A 513 -8.77 -21.14 21.60
CA GLN A 513 -8.42 -22.45 21.07
C GLN A 513 -7.02 -22.87 21.53
N MET A 514 -6.02 -21.98 21.47
CA MET A 514 -4.66 -22.23 21.95
C MET A 514 -4.67 -22.55 23.46
N ARG A 515 -5.44 -21.83 24.25
CA ARG A 515 -5.62 -22.10 25.68
C ARG A 515 -6.09 -23.54 25.92
N GLY A 516 -7.13 -23.97 25.18
CA GLY A 516 -7.60 -25.36 25.22
C GLY A 516 -6.54 -26.36 24.78
N GLU A 517 -5.77 -26.06 23.74
CA GLU A 517 -4.68 -26.90 23.27
C GLU A 517 -3.52 -27.05 24.27
N LEU A 518 -3.26 -26.01 25.07
CA LEU A 518 -2.27 -26.02 26.16
C LEU A 518 -2.83 -26.64 27.47
N GLY A 519 -4.12 -26.95 27.51
CA GLY A 519 -4.78 -27.54 28.69
C GLY A 519 -4.90 -26.58 29.88
N ILE A 520 -5.08 -25.28 29.60
CA ILE A 520 -5.21 -24.24 30.63
C ILE A 520 -6.69 -24.02 30.93
N SER A 521 -7.04 -24.19 32.19
CA SER A 521 -8.41 -24.00 32.71
C SER A 521 -8.84 -22.54 32.68
N GLU A 522 -10.15 -22.30 32.82
CA GLU A 522 -10.71 -20.96 32.93
C GLU A 522 -10.20 -20.21 34.14
N GLN A 523 -10.10 -20.91 35.29
CA GLN A 523 -9.61 -20.31 36.54
C GLN A 523 -8.14 -19.87 36.43
N GLU A 524 -7.29 -20.71 35.83
CA GLU A 524 -5.89 -20.37 35.59
C GLU A 524 -5.76 -19.17 34.62
N HIS A 525 -6.62 -19.11 33.61
CA HIS A 525 -6.68 -17.99 32.66
C HIS A 525 -7.03 -16.66 33.38
N LEU A 526 -8.08 -16.65 34.21
CA LEU A 526 -8.49 -15.48 34.97
C LEU A 526 -7.40 -15.03 35.99
N THR A 527 -6.72 -16.00 36.62
CA THR A 527 -5.59 -15.70 37.49
C THR A 527 -4.46 -15.00 36.74
N ILE A 528 -4.09 -15.49 35.55
CA ILE A 528 -3.06 -14.88 34.72
C ILE A 528 -3.46 -13.48 34.25
N LEU A 529 -4.74 -13.26 33.90
CA LEU A 529 -5.24 -11.93 33.52
C LEU A 529 -5.12 -10.93 34.66
N THR A 530 -5.49 -11.34 35.86
CA THR A 530 -5.35 -10.51 37.08
C THR A 530 -3.87 -10.17 37.33
N GLU A 531 -2.96 -11.15 37.21
CA GLU A 531 -1.51 -10.92 37.36
C GLU A 531 -0.93 -9.99 36.26
N LEU A 532 -1.53 -9.95 35.07
CA LEU A 532 -1.16 -9.04 34.02
C LEU A 532 -1.80 -7.65 34.11
N GLY A 533 -2.63 -7.42 35.14
CA GLY A 533 -3.30 -6.13 35.38
C GLY A 533 -4.46 -5.85 34.43
N VAL A 534 -5.11 -6.88 33.89
CA VAL A 534 -6.32 -6.73 33.09
C VAL A 534 -7.50 -6.51 33.99
N GLU A 535 -8.02 -5.28 34.02
CA GLU A 535 -9.12 -4.87 34.95
C GLU A 535 -10.47 -5.50 34.55
N ASP A 536 -10.68 -5.77 33.27
CA ASP A 536 -11.94 -6.32 32.75
C ASP A 536 -11.65 -7.54 31.85
N PRO A 537 -11.72 -8.77 32.41
CA PRO A 537 -11.51 -10.00 31.66
C PRO A 537 -12.48 -10.20 30.46
N ASP A 538 -13.69 -9.64 30.55
CA ASP A 538 -14.74 -9.76 29.54
C ASP A 538 -14.33 -9.10 28.21
N LEU A 539 -13.37 -8.18 28.22
CA LEU A 539 -12.80 -7.60 27.01
C LEU A 539 -12.07 -8.65 26.16
N LEU A 540 -11.66 -9.76 26.75
CA LEU A 540 -11.00 -10.87 26.07
C LEU A 540 -11.95 -12.02 25.72
N ASP A 541 -13.26 -11.87 25.92
CA ASP A 541 -14.27 -12.81 25.45
C ASP A 541 -14.57 -12.56 23.95
N PRO A 542 -14.35 -13.56 23.06
CA PRO A 542 -14.65 -13.44 21.65
C PRO A 542 -16.11 -13.07 21.35
N ASN A 543 -17.05 -13.56 22.16
CA ASN A 543 -18.48 -13.32 21.97
C ASN A 543 -18.85 -11.88 22.32
N GLN A 544 -18.27 -11.32 23.37
CA GLN A 544 -18.45 -9.92 23.75
C GLN A 544 -17.81 -8.98 22.73
N GLN A 545 -16.65 -9.29 22.21
CA GLN A 545 -16.01 -8.53 21.14
C GLN A 545 -16.84 -8.57 19.84
N ARG A 546 -17.43 -9.71 19.46
CA ARG A 546 -18.37 -9.79 18.34
C ARG A 546 -19.60 -8.91 18.55
N SER A 547 -20.17 -8.93 19.74
CA SER A 547 -21.31 -8.07 20.08
C SER A 547 -20.94 -6.60 19.95
N ARG A 548 -19.78 -6.20 20.45
CA ARG A 548 -19.26 -4.84 20.37
C ARG A 548 -18.95 -4.42 18.94
N GLU A 549 -18.32 -5.27 18.14
CA GLU A 549 -18.11 -5.05 16.70
C GLU A 549 -19.43 -4.88 15.94
N ASN A 550 -20.44 -5.68 16.24
CA ASN A 550 -21.77 -5.59 15.67
C ASN A 550 -22.50 -4.32 16.12
N GLN A 551 -22.39 -3.92 17.37
CA GLN A 551 -22.95 -2.66 17.88
C GLN A 551 -22.30 -1.45 17.17
N LEU A 552 -20.98 -1.44 17.00
CA LEU A 552 -20.27 -0.39 16.25
C LEU A 552 -20.70 -0.33 14.78
N ARG A 553 -20.93 -1.49 14.14
CA ARG A 553 -21.48 -1.57 12.77
C ARG A 553 -22.89 -1.02 12.69
N LEU A 554 -23.75 -1.36 13.65
CA LEU A 554 -25.12 -0.84 13.75
C LEU A 554 -25.15 0.66 14.01
N GLN A 555 -24.30 1.16 14.89
CA GLN A 555 -24.17 2.61 15.15
C GLN A 555 -23.72 3.37 13.92
N SER A 556 -22.70 2.87 13.20
CA SER A 556 -22.23 3.48 11.96
C SER A 556 -23.27 3.44 10.84
N PHE A 557 -24.09 2.40 10.80
CA PHE A 557 -25.21 2.28 9.87
C PHE A 557 -26.34 3.27 10.21
N ARG A 558 -26.70 3.37 11.50
CA ARG A 558 -27.70 4.36 11.99
C ARG A 558 -27.26 5.80 11.74
N GLN A 559 -25.99 6.11 11.96
CA GLN A 559 -25.44 7.44 11.65
C GLN A 559 -25.51 7.76 10.15
N ARG A 560 -25.26 6.77 9.28
CA ARG A 560 -25.40 6.95 7.82
C ARG A 560 -26.84 7.22 7.41
N ILE A 561 -27.78 6.44 7.96
CA ILE A 561 -29.22 6.66 7.67
C ILE A 561 -29.63 8.03 8.14
N ARG A 562 -29.29 8.45 9.37
CA ARG A 562 -29.58 9.81 9.85
C ARG A 562 -28.97 10.88 8.94
N GLY A 563 -27.72 10.75 8.55
CA GLY A 563 -27.08 11.69 7.63
C GLY A 563 -27.72 11.72 6.23
N MET A 564 -28.32 10.62 5.76
CA MET A 564 -29.09 10.58 4.52
C MET A 564 -30.48 11.22 4.66
N VAL A 565 -31.13 11.02 5.80
CA VAL A 565 -32.44 11.64 6.13
C VAL A 565 -32.27 13.15 6.33
N ASP A 566 -31.25 13.58 7.09
CA ASP A 566 -30.95 15.00 7.34
C ASP A 566 -30.51 15.74 6.07
N SER A 567 -30.00 15.03 5.07
CA SER A 567 -29.62 15.61 3.76
C SER A 567 -30.72 15.58 2.72
N ASN A 568 -31.98 15.30 3.07
CA ASN A 568 -33.15 15.19 2.17
C ASN A 568 -32.92 14.26 0.96
N ARG A 569 -32.04 13.28 1.06
CA ARG A 569 -31.74 12.33 -0.03
C ARG A 569 -32.58 11.05 -0.01
N ILE A 570 -33.43 10.88 0.98
CA ILE A 570 -34.45 9.83 1.02
C ILE A 570 -35.81 10.53 1.25
N ILE A 571 -36.56 10.67 0.19
CA ILE A 571 -38.01 10.89 0.28
C ILE A 571 -38.61 9.52 0.59
N LEU A 572 -39.21 9.38 1.76
CA LEU A 572 -40.05 8.22 2.10
C LEU A 572 -41.27 8.12 1.18
#